data_1ff91642678c91c07b00765eca083ab9
#
_entry.id   1ff91642678c91c07b00765eca083ab9
#
_cell.length_a   1.000
_cell.length_b   1.000
_cell.length_c   1.000
_cell.angle_alpha   90.00
_cell.angle_beta   90.00
_cell.angle_gamma   90.00
#
_symmetry.space_group_name_H-M   'P 1'
#
loop_
_entity.id
_entity.type
_entity.pdbx_description
1 polymer ?
#
loop_
_entity_poly.entity_id
_entity_poly.type
_entity_poly.pdbx_seq_one_letter_code
_entity_poly.pdbx_strand_id
1 'polypeptide(L)'
;MPWHSIKIELLRSGDPLLPAIRITVNGERKKPQDPLIYGLAGKGKRQLPNQLFKTLRMFSVVNPVPFYGDLDERKVMEKQVDRLRSHLIDLFGKRDQPPIDEYVEGVGWRSHLQIIDRTDLKRESLKRSMHTLGKILSSYAGLSITNDLKEIAPKISSNK
;
A
#
# COMPACT_ATOMS: atom_id res chain seq x y z
N MET A 1 -19.65 -12.51 1.86
CA MET A 1 -19.36 -11.07 1.92
C MET A 1 -18.06 -10.79 1.15
N PRO A 2 -18.14 -9.99 0.11
CA PRO A 2 -16.98 -9.75 -0.76
C PRO A 2 -15.96 -8.79 -0.13
N TRP A 3 -14.71 -8.89 -0.53
CA TRP A 3 -13.64 -8.01 -0.04
C TRP A 3 -13.86 -6.54 -0.38
N HIS A 4 -14.50 -6.24 -1.50
CA HIS A 4 -14.77 -4.85 -1.88
C HIS A 4 -15.76 -4.12 -0.93
N SER A 5 -16.42 -4.87 -0.05
CA SER A 5 -17.26 -4.27 1.00
C SER A 5 -16.44 -3.74 2.19
N ILE A 6 -15.13 -3.98 2.18
CA ILE A 6 -14.21 -3.53 3.22
C ILE A 6 -13.39 -2.36 2.70
N LYS A 7 -13.40 -1.28 3.45
CA LYS A 7 -12.59 -0.10 3.19
C LYS A 7 -11.69 0.17 4.39
N ILE A 8 -10.41 0.35 4.14
CA ILE A 8 -9.41 0.73 5.14
C ILE A 8 -8.95 2.14 4.81
N GLU A 9 -9.14 3.06 5.74
CA GLU A 9 -8.72 4.43 5.60
C GLU A 9 -7.59 4.73 6.58
N LEU A 10 -6.50 5.28 6.07
CA LEU A 10 -5.40 5.80 6.87
C LEU A 10 -5.71 7.27 7.15
N LEU A 11 -5.88 7.63 8.42
CA LEU A 11 -6.31 8.96 8.84
C LEU A 11 -5.17 9.69 9.54
N ARG A 12 -5.17 11.00 9.39
CA ARG A 12 -4.27 11.86 10.13
C ARG A 12 -4.47 11.68 11.63
N SER A 13 -3.36 11.50 12.35
CA SER A 13 -3.35 11.42 13.81
C SER A 13 -2.41 12.49 14.38
N GLY A 14 -2.30 12.55 15.70
CA GLY A 14 -1.32 13.42 16.37
C GLY A 14 0.13 13.06 16.07
N ASP A 15 0.40 11.80 15.69
CA ASP A 15 1.71 11.34 15.25
C ASP A 15 1.72 11.18 13.73
N PRO A 16 2.49 12.02 12.99
CA PRO A 16 2.54 11.94 11.54
C PRO A 16 3.16 10.63 11.00
N LEU A 17 3.92 9.92 11.83
CA LEU A 17 4.54 8.65 11.43
C LEU A 17 3.59 7.45 11.60
N LEU A 18 2.54 7.60 12.39
CA LEU A 18 1.63 6.52 12.72
C LEU A 18 0.17 6.98 12.55
N PRO A 19 -0.37 6.94 11.33
CA PRO A 19 -1.75 7.33 11.10
C PRO A 19 -2.73 6.46 11.88
N ALA A 20 -3.88 7.01 12.23
CA ALA A 20 -4.99 6.20 12.74
C ALA A 20 -5.61 5.40 11.59
N ILE A 21 -6.21 4.26 11.90
CA ILE A 21 -6.86 3.40 10.93
C ILE A 21 -8.35 3.36 11.21
N ARG A 22 -9.14 3.63 10.19
CA ARG A 22 -10.59 3.46 10.22
C ARG A 22 -11.00 2.38 9.24
N ILE A 23 -11.74 1.41 9.75
CA ILE A 23 -12.27 0.31 8.96
C ILE A 23 -13.77 0.52 8.76
N THR A 24 -14.22 0.35 7.55
CA THR A 24 -15.63 0.33 7.18
C THR A 24 -15.94 -1.03 6.57
N VAL A 25 -16.96 -1.71 7.10
CA VAL A 25 -17.40 -3.01 6.59
C VAL A 25 -18.88 -2.89 6.24
N ASN A 26 -19.22 -3.17 5.00
CA ASN A 26 -20.61 -3.07 4.49
C ASN A 26 -21.26 -1.70 4.77
N GLY A 27 -20.50 -0.62 4.63
CA GLY A 27 -20.99 0.71 4.92
C GLY A 27 -21.02 1.08 6.41
N GLU A 28 -20.81 0.12 7.30
CA GLU A 28 -20.70 0.38 8.73
C GLU A 28 -19.29 0.87 9.07
N ARG A 29 -19.22 2.13 9.46
CA ARG A 29 -17.96 2.82 9.77
C ARG A 29 -17.61 2.62 11.23
N LYS A 30 -16.46 2.04 11.51
CA LYS A 30 -15.93 1.89 12.86
C LYS A 30 -15.14 3.14 13.29
N LYS A 31 -14.96 3.31 14.61
CA LYS A 31 -14.13 4.40 15.14
C LYS A 31 -12.68 4.21 14.70
N PRO A 32 -11.93 5.30 14.43
CA PRO A 32 -10.51 5.22 14.19
C PRO A 32 -9.77 4.59 15.36
N GLN A 33 -8.80 3.74 15.06
CA GLN A 33 -7.99 3.02 16.05
C GLN A 33 -6.51 3.18 15.73
N ASP A 34 -5.68 2.94 16.74
CA ASP A 34 -4.24 2.87 16.59
C ASP A 34 -3.87 1.64 15.71
N PRO A 35 -2.92 1.78 14.78
CA PRO A 35 -2.46 0.64 13.96
C PRO A 35 -2.01 -0.58 14.77
N LEU A 36 -1.51 -0.38 15.99
CA LEU A 36 -1.11 -1.48 16.87
C LEU A 36 -2.26 -2.46 17.14
N ILE A 37 -3.49 -1.96 17.26
CA ILE A 37 -4.69 -2.79 17.49
C ILE A 37 -4.91 -3.78 16.35
N TYR A 38 -4.53 -3.41 15.13
CA TYR A 38 -4.63 -4.26 13.95
C TYR A 38 -3.33 -4.99 13.61
N GLY A 39 -2.34 -4.98 14.50
CA GLY A 39 -1.06 -5.64 14.25
C GLY A 39 -0.19 -4.96 13.18
N LEU A 40 -0.43 -3.70 12.91
CA LEU A 40 0.24 -2.93 11.85
C LEU A 40 1.36 -2.03 12.38
N ALA A 41 1.64 -2.07 13.67
CA ALA A 41 2.74 -1.35 14.30
C ALA A 41 3.56 -2.27 15.19
N GLY A 42 4.83 -1.96 15.36
CA GLY A 42 5.73 -2.69 16.25
C GLY A 42 5.45 -2.39 17.72
N LYS A 43 5.82 -3.32 18.60
CA LYS A 43 5.63 -3.24 20.05
C LYS A 43 6.83 -2.60 20.77
N GLY A 44 7.50 -1.63 20.17
CA GLY A 44 8.63 -0.94 20.79
C GLY A 44 8.23 0.31 21.57
N LYS A 45 9.23 0.98 22.19
CA LYS A 45 9.05 2.30 22.83
C LYS A 45 8.50 3.33 21.84
N ARG A 46 8.84 3.19 20.56
CA ARG A 46 8.23 3.89 19.44
C ARG A 46 7.42 2.87 18.67
N GLN A 47 6.10 3.00 18.69
CA GLN A 47 5.21 2.18 17.89
C GLN A 47 5.32 2.60 16.43
N LEU A 48 6.40 2.17 15.77
CA LEU A 48 6.64 2.50 14.36
C LEU A 48 5.83 1.56 13.46
N PRO A 49 5.43 2.03 12.27
CA PRO A 49 4.81 1.17 11.27
C PRO A 49 5.69 -0.03 10.97
N ASN A 50 5.10 -1.22 10.97
CA ASN A 50 5.82 -2.44 10.61
C ASN A 50 5.74 -2.69 9.09
N GLN A 51 6.33 -3.81 8.64
CA GLN A 51 6.34 -4.16 7.22
C GLN A 51 4.92 -4.41 6.67
N LEU A 52 4.02 -4.95 7.48
CA LEU A 52 2.62 -5.15 7.08
C LEU A 52 1.93 -3.81 6.75
N PHE A 53 2.14 -2.81 7.58
CA PHE A 53 1.61 -1.47 7.35
C PHE A 53 2.18 -0.85 6.07
N LYS A 54 3.49 -0.97 5.87
CA LYS A 54 4.16 -0.43 4.67
C LYS A 54 3.63 -1.09 3.40
N THR A 55 3.45 -2.40 3.44
CA THR A 55 2.90 -3.16 2.32
C THR A 55 1.44 -2.78 2.05
N LEU A 56 0.64 -2.65 3.10
CA LEU A 56 -0.74 -2.18 2.99
C LEU A 56 -0.81 -0.78 2.34
N ARG A 57 0.04 0.12 2.78
CA ARG A 57 0.07 1.50 2.28
C ARG A 57 0.42 1.57 0.79
N MET A 58 1.22 0.64 0.28
CA MET A 58 1.53 0.58 -1.15
C MET A 58 0.26 0.48 -2.00
N PHE A 59 -0.72 -0.29 -1.56
CA PHE A 59 -2.00 -0.45 -2.26
C PHE A 59 -2.90 0.79 -2.19
N SER A 60 -2.61 1.73 -1.30
CA SER A 60 -3.29 3.03 -1.29
C SER A 60 -2.72 4.00 -2.32
N VAL A 61 -1.46 3.81 -2.71
CA VAL A 61 -0.79 4.65 -3.71
C VAL A 61 -1.13 4.18 -5.13
N VAL A 62 -1.07 2.87 -5.35
CA VAL A 62 -1.34 2.25 -6.65
C VAL A 62 -1.98 0.88 -6.45
N ASN A 63 -2.99 0.56 -7.23
CA ASN A 63 -3.65 -0.74 -7.21
C ASN A 63 -4.12 -1.08 -8.64
N PRO A 64 -3.61 -2.12 -9.28
CA PRO A 64 -2.65 -3.11 -8.77
C PRO A 64 -1.24 -2.54 -8.56
N VAL A 65 -0.50 -3.16 -7.65
CA VAL A 65 0.91 -2.81 -7.41
C VAL A 65 1.76 -3.56 -8.43
N PRO A 66 2.41 -2.86 -9.37
CA PRO A 66 3.25 -3.51 -10.37
C PRO A 66 4.61 -3.88 -9.81
N PHE A 67 5.31 -4.79 -10.51
CA PHE A 67 6.67 -5.15 -10.18
C PHE A 67 7.48 -5.41 -11.45
N TYR A 68 8.67 -4.84 -11.50
CA TYR A 68 9.55 -4.88 -12.67
C TYR A 68 10.96 -5.38 -12.33
N GLY A 69 11.12 -6.08 -11.22
CA GLY A 69 12.40 -6.61 -10.79
C GLY A 69 12.72 -8.00 -11.36
N ASP A 70 13.83 -8.54 -10.91
CA ASP A 70 14.19 -9.92 -11.21
C ASP A 70 13.35 -10.90 -10.37
N LEU A 71 13.51 -12.18 -10.64
CA LEU A 71 12.74 -13.24 -9.99
C LEU A 71 13.00 -13.32 -8.48
N ASP A 72 14.25 -13.10 -8.06
CA ASP A 72 14.62 -13.18 -6.64
C ASP A 72 14.00 -12.03 -5.83
N GLU A 73 14.03 -10.83 -6.38
CA GLU A 73 13.39 -9.65 -5.79
C GLU A 73 11.88 -9.80 -5.74
N ARG A 74 11.28 -10.36 -6.79
CA ARG A 74 9.85 -10.65 -6.82
C ARG A 74 9.45 -11.64 -5.72
N LYS A 75 10.25 -12.67 -5.47
CA LYS A 75 10.01 -13.62 -4.39
C LYS A 75 10.00 -12.95 -3.02
N VAL A 76 10.88 -11.99 -2.79
CA VAL A 76 10.89 -11.20 -1.54
C VAL A 76 9.60 -10.41 -1.40
N MET A 77 9.19 -9.74 -2.46
CA MET A 77 7.95 -8.97 -2.46
C MET A 77 6.71 -9.86 -2.31
N GLU A 78 6.70 -11.02 -2.94
CA GLU A 78 5.63 -12.01 -2.79
C GLU A 78 5.45 -12.45 -1.34
N LYS A 79 6.54 -12.67 -0.61
CA LYS A 79 6.47 -13.01 0.82
C LYS A 79 5.82 -11.89 1.64
N GLN A 80 6.14 -10.65 1.35
CA GLN A 80 5.53 -9.49 2.01
C GLN A 80 4.04 -9.40 1.71
N VAL A 81 3.66 -9.58 0.46
CA VAL A 81 2.25 -9.61 0.03
C VAL A 81 1.51 -10.80 0.65
N ASP A 82 2.13 -11.97 0.70
CA ASP A 82 1.55 -13.16 1.33
C ASP A 82 1.29 -12.94 2.82
N ARG A 83 2.22 -12.32 3.52
CA ARG A 83 2.04 -11.98 4.94
C ARG A 83 0.88 -11.02 5.14
N LEU A 84 0.77 -10.00 4.28
CA LEU A 84 -0.35 -9.07 4.33
C LEU A 84 -1.67 -9.78 4.02
N ARG A 85 -1.70 -10.64 3.01
CA ARG A 85 -2.87 -11.44 2.63
C ARG A 85 -3.35 -12.28 3.81
N SER A 86 -2.44 -13.01 4.45
CA SER A 86 -2.76 -13.83 5.62
C SER A 86 -3.26 -12.97 6.78
N HIS A 87 -2.64 -11.83 7.01
CA HIS A 87 -3.03 -10.91 8.07
C HIS A 87 -4.44 -10.34 7.86
N LEU A 88 -4.78 -9.99 6.63
CA LEU A 88 -6.12 -9.52 6.28
C LEU A 88 -7.18 -10.62 6.47
N ILE A 89 -6.82 -11.86 6.16
CA ILE A 89 -7.70 -13.01 6.41
C ILE A 89 -7.90 -13.20 7.92
N ASP A 90 -6.86 -13.07 8.72
CA ASP A 90 -6.95 -13.14 10.18
C ASP A 90 -7.83 -12.04 10.76
N LEU A 91 -7.76 -10.83 10.21
CA LEU A 91 -8.56 -9.70 10.68
C LEU A 91 -10.04 -9.78 10.28
N PHE A 92 -10.34 -10.23 9.07
CA PHE A 92 -11.68 -10.14 8.48
C PHE A 92 -12.34 -11.47 8.16
N GLY A 93 -11.63 -12.56 8.35
CA GLY A 93 -12.11 -13.91 8.03
C GLY A 93 -11.83 -14.33 6.59
N LYS A 94 -11.77 -15.63 6.39
CA LYS A 94 -11.54 -16.23 5.07
C LYS A 94 -12.79 -16.08 4.20
N ARG A 95 -12.59 -15.83 2.91
CA ARG A 95 -13.64 -15.73 1.90
C ARG A 95 -13.30 -16.58 0.68
N ASP A 96 -14.23 -16.68 -0.26
CA ASP A 96 -14.06 -17.50 -1.48
C ASP A 96 -12.88 -17.01 -2.33
N GLN A 97 -12.66 -15.69 -2.38
CA GLN A 97 -11.53 -15.09 -3.07
C GLN A 97 -10.50 -14.58 -2.06
N PRO A 98 -9.21 -14.54 -2.42
CA PRO A 98 -8.21 -13.89 -1.57
C PRO A 98 -8.41 -12.38 -1.52
N PRO A 99 -7.94 -11.71 -0.43
CA PRO A 99 -8.03 -10.24 -0.37
C PRO A 99 -7.10 -9.54 -1.36
N ILE A 100 -6.00 -10.19 -1.70
CA ILE A 100 -5.04 -9.74 -2.70
C ILE A 100 -4.78 -10.91 -3.65
N ASP A 101 -4.92 -10.66 -4.95
CA ASP A 101 -4.70 -11.67 -5.97
C ASP A 101 -3.24 -12.12 -6.02
N GLU A 102 -3.03 -13.31 -6.57
CA GLU A 102 -1.69 -13.77 -6.95
C GLU A 102 -1.09 -12.82 -7.97
N TYR A 103 0.24 -12.81 -8.03
CA TYR A 103 0.97 -12.00 -9.01
C TYR A 103 0.57 -12.38 -10.45
N VAL A 104 0.25 -11.37 -11.24
CA VAL A 104 -0.02 -11.53 -12.67
C VAL A 104 1.04 -10.78 -13.46
N GLU A 105 1.71 -11.47 -14.33
CA GLU A 105 2.75 -10.89 -15.20
C GLU A 105 2.19 -9.69 -15.97
N GLY A 106 2.90 -8.57 -15.93
CA GLY A 106 2.49 -7.33 -16.59
C GLY A 106 1.42 -6.54 -15.85
N VAL A 107 0.86 -7.06 -14.78
CA VAL A 107 -0.17 -6.40 -13.96
C VAL A 107 0.32 -6.13 -12.53
N GLY A 108 0.82 -7.16 -11.85
CA GLY A 108 1.24 -7.10 -10.45
C GLY A 108 0.26 -7.76 -9.50
N TRP A 109 0.17 -7.24 -8.29
CA TRP A 109 -0.75 -7.70 -7.24
C TRP A 109 -1.93 -6.74 -7.12
N ARG A 110 -3.15 -7.28 -7.15
CA ARG A 110 -4.37 -6.48 -7.05
C ARG A 110 -5.04 -6.72 -5.69
N SER A 111 -5.33 -5.65 -4.97
CA SER A 111 -6.17 -5.69 -3.77
C SER A 111 -7.63 -5.55 -4.14
N HIS A 112 -8.48 -6.38 -3.53
CA HIS A 112 -9.92 -6.29 -3.64
C HIS A 112 -10.54 -5.41 -2.56
N LEU A 113 -9.81 -5.09 -1.49
CA LEU A 113 -10.22 -4.10 -0.52
C LEU A 113 -9.93 -2.70 -1.06
N GLN A 114 -10.74 -1.74 -0.61
CA GLN A 114 -10.44 -0.33 -0.82
C GLN A 114 -9.48 0.14 0.28
N ILE A 115 -8.32 0.63 -0.11
CA ILE A 115 -7.31 1.17 0.80
C ILE A 115 -7.07 2.61 0.40
N ILE A 116 -7.39 3.54 1.28
CA ILE A 116 -7.34 4.98 1.00
C ILE A 116 -6.46 5.66 2.03
N ASP A 117 -5.47 6.39 1.58
CA ASP A 117 -4.64 7.23 2.42
C ASP A 117 -5.24 8.64 2.49
N ARG A 118 -5.80 8.99 3.65
CA ARG A 118 -6.38 10.30 3.92
C ARG A 118 -5.54 11.10 4.92
N THR A 119 -4.24 10.79 5.00
CA THR A 119 -3.36 11.45 5.95
C THR A 119 -3.03 12.88 5.57
N ASP A 120 -3.54 13.39 4.45
CA ASP A 120 -3.15 14.67 3.87
C ASP A 120 -1.64 14.81 3.78
N LEU A 121 -0.99 13.70 3.40
CA LEU A 121 0.41 13.75 3.04
C LEU A 121 0.53 14.87 2.04
N LYS A 122 1.20 15.94 2.45
CA LYS A 122 1.46 17.10 1.61
C LYS A 122 1.88 16.58 0.23
N ARG A 123 1.49 17.31 -0.81
CA ARG A 123 1.86 17.01 -2.20
C ARG A 123 3.29 16.49 -2.35
N GLU A 124 4.19 17.00 -1.52
CA GLU A 124 5.60 16.60 -1.48
C GLU A 124 5.84 15.18 -1.02
N SER A 125 5.06 14.69 -0.05
CA SER A 125 5.19 13.30 0.42
C SER A 125 4.62 12.32 -0.61
N LEU A 126 3.55 12.69 -1.30
CA LEU A 126 3.05 11.93 -2.44
C LEU A 126 4.08 11.93 -3.57
N LYS A 127 4.69 13.08 -3.87
CA LYS A 127 5.79 13.17 -4.84
C LYS A 127 6.97 12.29 -4.45
N ARG A 128 7.36 12.25 -3.17
CA ARG A 128 8.44 11.37 -2.68
C ARG A 128 8.06 9.91 -2.82
N SER A 129 6.83 9.54 -2.49
CA SER A 129 6.36 8.16 -2.63
C SER A 129 6.36 7.75 -4.10
N MET A 130 5.87 8.60 -4.98
CA MET A 130 5.90 8.37 -6.43
C MET A 130 7.32 8.36 -6.97
N HIS A 131 8.20 9.22 -6.46
CA HIS A 131 9.60 9.25 -6.85
C HIS A 131 10.35 8.01 -6.38
N THR A 132 10.11 7.55 -5.16
CA THR A 132 10.66 6.31 -4.64
C THR A 132 10.18 5.11 -5.45
N LEU A 133 8.88 5.05 -5.72
CA LEU A 133 8.31 4.02 -6.59
C LEU A 133 8.93 4.09 -7.99
N GLY A 134 9.09 5.29 -8.54
CA GLY A 134 9.74 5.52 -9.82
C GLY A 134 11.19 5.05 -9.83
N LYS A 135 11.95 5.31 -8.76
CA LYS A 135 13.34 4.80 -8.62
C LYS A 135 13.38 3.29 -8.56
N ILE A 136 12.46 2.68 -7.80
CA ILE A 136 12.36 1.22 -7.72
C ILE A 136 12.05 0.66 -9.10
N LEU A 137 11.06 1.19 -9.78
CA LEU A 137 10.68 0.76 -11.12
C LEU A 137 11.81 0.95 -12.13
N SER A 138 12.51 2.09 -12.10
CA SER A 138 13.61 2.35 -13.03
C SER A 138 14.85 1.52 -12.73
N SER A 139 15.10 1.18 -11.46
CA SER A 139 16.19 0.27 -11.08
C SER A 139 15.98 -1.13 -11.63
N TYR A 140 14.73 -1.57 -11.73
CA TYR A 140 14.40 -2.92 -12.14
C TYR A 140 14.12 -3.06 -13.63
N ALA A 141 13.52 -2.04 -14.25
CA ALA A 141 13.04 -2.13 -15.63
C ALA A 141 13.95 -1.45 -16.66
N GLY A 142 15.00 -0.79 -16.22
CA GLY A 142 15.98 -0.13 -17.09
C GLY A 142 15.51 1.23 -17.63
N LEU A 143 16.24 1.72 -18.63
CA LEU A 143 16.19 3.10 -19.11
C LEU A 143 14.85 3.53 -19.73
N SER A 144 14.11 2.62 -20.36
CA SER A 144 12.85 2.96 -21.03
C SER A 144 11.80 3.47 -20.04
N ILE A 145 11.68 2.81 -18.90
CA ILE A 145 10.76 3.22 -17.85
C ILE A 145 11.22 4.52 -17.19
N THR A 146 12.53 4.70 -17.04
CA THR A 146 13.09 5.95 -16.53
C THR A 146 12.69 7.14 -17.40
N ASN A 147 12.71 6.98 -18.72
CA ASN A 147 12.30 8.03 -19.65
C ASN A 147 10.81 8.34 -19.54
N ASP A 148 9.98 7.31 -19.48
CA ASP A 148 8.53 7.47 -19.32
C ASP A 148 8.19 8.19 -18.01
N LEU A 149 8.87 7.84 -16.93
CA LEU A 149 8.69 8.50 -15.64
C LEU A 149 9.19 9.96 -15.66
N LYS A 150 10.25 10.26 -16.39
CA LYS A 150 10.71 11.64 -16.60
C LYS A 150 9.70 12.47 -17.37
N GLU A 151 9.00 11.90 -18.33
CA GLU A 151 7.92 12.58 -19.04
C GLU A 151 6.73 12.86 -18.14
N ILE A 152 6.35 11.92 -17.28
CA ILE A 152 5.26 12.09 -16.34
C ILE A 152 5.61 13.04 -15.21
N ALA A 153 6.79 12.89 -14.60
CA ALA A 153 7.21 13.72 -13.48
C ALA A 153 7.38 15.20 -13.83
N PRO A 154 7.98 15.58 -14.98
CA PRO A 154 8.01 16.98 -15.39
C PRO A 154 6.64 17.59 -15.67
N LYS A 155 5.70 16.83 -16.20
CA LYS A 155 4.32 17.28 -16.41
C LYS A 155 3.58 17.55 -15.10
N ILE A 156 3.86 16.77 -14.08
CA ILE A 156 3.28 16.94 -12.74
C ILE A 156 3.94 18.10 -12.00
N SER A 157 5.24 18.32 -12.22
CA SER A 157 6.05 19.32 -11.52
C SER A 157 6.32 20.58 -12.33
N SER A 158 6.04 20.61 -13.63
CA SER A 158 6.39 21.68 -14.55
C SER A 158 5.41 22.85 -14.53
N ASN A 159 4.40 22.80 -13.76
CA ASN A 159 3.60 23.96 -13.41
C ASN A 159 4.38 24.82 -12.41
N LYS A 160 5.65 24.95 -12.67
CA LYS A 160 6.50 25.90 -11.96
C LYS A 160 6.09 27.31 -12.27
#